data_59cdd4811deed290a0353609c7a6ba89
#
_entry.id   59cdd4811deed290a0353609c7a6ba89
#
_cell.length_a   1.000
_cell.length_b   1.000
_cell.length_c   1.000
_cell.angle_alpha   90.00
_cell.angle_beta   90.00
_cell.angle_gamma   90.00
#
_symmetry.space_group_name_H-M   'P 1'
#
loop_
_entity.id
_entity.type
_entity.pdbx_description
1 polymer ?
#
loop_
_entity_poly.entity_id
_entity_poly.type
_entity_poly.pdbx_seq_one_letter_code
_entity_poly.pdbx_strand_id
1 'polypeptide(L)'
;MLEKDIENLIAKYPDEFFPSSGFKLIGQQIRLNNCFADIIFEDKFKRKIIVEVKRGILSRDASGQITEYYGLLKSEQPNSIIELILCANIIPAERKKFLEAIGIECKELGINSLIAIAAKYNYKFLDSKETNQETISLKIPQSRETYRVWIFQANPNRYDILNALSDEGIGTIKHWLVNQHKNEIVSGDLGLIWLSGKEGGVYALTELVSSPQFLYDSEEESKYWIDTADKGKKKLRVKMKVLKNMLNAPIYKSELKETPGLENLSIFRQPQGTNFPITADEWEMIKKKIFQNK
;
A
#
# COMPACT_ATOMS: atom_id res chain seq x y z
N MET A 1 -9.08 -4.47 -4.09
CA MET A 1 -8.93 -5.63 -3.16
C MET A 1 -8.80 -5.11 -1.75
N LEU A 2 -9.71 -5.49 -0.88
CA LEU A 2 -9.74 -5.13 0.54
C LEU A 2 -8.96 -6.15 1.39
N GLU A 3 -8.65 -5.84 2.65
CA GLU A 3 -8.08 -6.80 3.62
C GLU A 3 -8.98 -8.03 3.74
N LYS A 4 -10.29 -7.79 3.79
CA LYS A 4 -11.31 -8.85 3.81
C LYS A 4 -11.28 -9.79 2.59
N ASP A 5 -10.85 -9.33 1.43
CA ASP A 5 -10.65 -10.18 0.26
C ASP A 5 -9.47 -11.15 0.47
N ILE A 6 -8.39 -10.67 1.09
CA ILE A 6 -7.21 -11.50 1.41
C ILE A 6 -7.61 -12.56 2.43
N GLU A 7 -8.31 -12.18 3.50
CA GLU A 7 -8.84 -13.14 4.49
C GLU A 7 -9.71 -14.21 3.82
N ASN A 8 -10.66 -13.81 2.95
CA ASN A 8 -11.55 -14.73 2.27
C ASN A 8 -10.80 -15.71 1.35
N LEU A 9 -9.80 -15.23 0.63
CA LEU A 9 -8.97 -16.08 -0.23
C LEU A 9 -8.18 -17.11 0.60
N ILE A 10 -7.54 -16.66 1.69
CA ILE A 10 -6.79 -17.54 2.59
C ILE A 10 -7.71 -18.58 3.23
N ALA A 11 -8.86 -18.18 3.76
CA ALA A 11 -9.79 -19.06 4.42
C ALA A 11 -10.39 -20.11 3.48
N LYS A 12 -10.66 -19.71 2.24
CA LYS A 12 -11.31 -20.59 1.25
C LYS A 12 -10.33 -21.51 0.53
N TYR A 13 -9.08 -21.06 0.33
CA TYR A 13 -8.07 -21.78 -0.43
C TYR A 13 -6.74 -21.87 0.34
N PRO A 14 -6.73 -22.43 1.57
CA PRO A 14 -5.55 -22.43 2.43
C PRO A 14 -4.33 -23.09 1.78
N ASP A 15 -4.49 -24.13 0.96
CA ASP A 15 -3.38 -24.83 0.30
C ASP A 15 -2.62 -23.97 -0.72
N GLU A 16 -3.24 -22.91 -1.26
CA GLU A 16 -2.55 -21.96 -2.13
C GLU A 16 -1.56 -21.08 -1.34
N PHE A 17 -1.86 -20.86 -0.08
CA PHE A 17 -1.05 -20.04 0.82
C PHE A 17 -0.12 -20.88 1.70
N PHE A 18 -0.57 -22.04 2.14
CA PHE A 18 0.13 -22.95 3.06
C PHE A 18 0.19 -24.37 2.47
N PRO A 19 1.00 -24.58 1.42
CA PRO A 19 1.07 -25.87 0.75
C PRO A 19 1.37 -27.03 1.71
N SER A 20 0.63 -28.12 1.58
CA SER A 20 0.82 -29.33 2.38
C SER A 20 0.56 -29.17 3.89
N SER A 21 0.01 -28.04 4.34
CA SER A 21 -0.32 -27.84 5.77
C SER A 21 -1.49 -28.69 6.25
N GLY A 22 -2.42 -28.98 5.33
CA GLY A 22 -3.67 -29.69 5.64
C GLY A 22 -4.58 -28.89 6.57
N PHE A 23 -4.52 -27.55 6.49
CA PHE A 23 -5.32 -26.65 7.31
C PHE A 23 -6.81 -26.79 7.02
N LYS A 24 -7.60 -26.98 8.06
CA LYS A 24 -9.06 -26.99 8.03
C LYS A 24 -9.58 -25.72 8.69
N LEU A 25 -10.42 -24.97 8.00
CA LEU A 25 -11.00 -23.75 8.52
C LEU A 25 -11.91 -24.07 9.72
N ILE A 26 -11.64 -23.43 10.86
CA ILE A 26 -12.56 -23.41 12.01
C ILE A 26 -13.52 -22.23 11.83
N GLY A 27 -13.02 -21.06 11.45
CA GLY A 27 -13.84 -19.90 11.15
C GLY A 27 -13.04 -18.65 10.84
N GLN A 28 -13.76 -17.63 10.38
CA GLN A 28 -13.26 -16.28 10.14
C GLN A 28 -13.91 -15.31 11.11
N GLN A 29 -13.20 -14.24 11.48
CA GLN A 29 -13.68 -13.21 12.39
C GLN A 29 -14.27 -13.83 13.67
N ILE A 30 -13.50 -14.76 14.25
CA ILE A 30 -13.92 -15.47 15.46
C ILE A 30 -13.79 -14.52 16.64
N ARG A 31 -14.90 -14.32 17.34
CA ARG A 31 -14.92 -13.46 18.51
C ARG A 31 -14.19 -14.13 19.67
N LEU A 32 -13.20 -13.43 20.21
CA LEU A 32 -12.45 -13.77 21.42
C LEU A 32 -12.63 -12.60 22.40
N ASN A 33 -13.55 -12.70 23.33
CA ASN A 33 -14.01 -11.60 24.19
C ASN A 33 -14.44 -10.35 23.39
N ASN A 34 -13.64 -9.27 23.46
CA ASN A 34 -13.90 -8.01 22.77
C ASN A 34 -13.12 -7.86 21.45
N CYS A 35 -12.37 -8.88 21.05
CA CYS A 35 -11.53 -8.89 19.86
C CYS A 35 -12.05 -9.91 18.84
N PHE A 36 -11.56 -9.83 17.62
CA PHE A 36 -11.90 -10.77 16.54
C PHE A 36 -10.62 -11.23 15.86
N ALA A 37 -10.36 -12.55 15.92
CA ALA A 37 -9.29 -13.16 15.15
C ALA A 37 -9.73 -13.31 13.68
N ASP A 38 -8.91 -12.89 12.74
CA ASP A 38 -9.28 -12.89 11.31
C ASP A 38 -9.60 -14.28 10.81
N ILE A 39 -8.72 -15.26 11.06
CA ILE A 39 -8.91 -16.65 10.65
C ILE A 39 -8.34 -17.58 11.71
N ILE A 40 -9.06 -18.66 12.02
CA ILE A 40 -8.54 -19.78 12.81
C ILE A 40 -8.67 -21.04 12.01
N PHE A 41 -7.55 -21.75 11.83
CA PHE A 41 -7.49 -23.10 11.28
C PHE A 41 -7.20 -24.14 12.35
N GLU A 42 -7.45 -25.39 12.01
CA GLU A 42 -6.95 -26.57 12.70
C GLU A 42 -6.13 -27.40 11.73
N ASP A 43 -4.95 -27.85 12.14
CA ASP A 43 -4.14 -28.76 11.34
C ASP A 43 -4.45 -30.24 11.62
N LYS A 44 -3.75 -31.13 10.93
CA LYS A 44 -3.89 -32.59 11.08
C LYS A 44 -3.48 -33.11 12.48
N PHE A 45 -2.74 -32.34 13.25
CA PHE A 45 -2.33 -32.67 14.62
C PHE A 45 -3.21 -32.02 15.68
N LYS A 46 -4.34 -31.44 15.29
CA LYS A 46 -5.28 -30.73 16.17
C LYS A 46 -4.71 -29.45 16.80
N ARG A 47 -3.64 -28.89 16.24
CA ARG A 47 -3.13 -27.58 16.64
C ARG A 47 -4.04 -26.50 16.06
N LYS A 48 -4.22 -25.41 16.82
CA LYS A 48 -4.96 -24.23 16.37
C LYS A 48 -3.98 -23.24 15.75
N ILE A 49 -4.30 -22.76 14.57
CA ILE A 49 -3.47 -21.82 13.84
C ILE A 49 -4.24 -20.51 13.74
N ILE A 50 -3.79 -19.48 14.45
CA ILE A 50 -4.36 -18.15 14.34
C ILE A 50 -3.62 -17.43 13.22
N VAL A 51 -4.36 -16.95 12.22
CA VAL A 51 -3.82 -16.15 11.13
C VAL A 51 -4.40 -14.75 11.20
N GLU A 52 -3.53 -13.77 11.36
CA GLU A 52 -3.86 -12.35 11.28
C GLU A 52 -3.42 -11.81 9.94
N VAL A 53 -4.28 -11.07 9.27
CA VAL A 53 -4.06 -10.55 7.92
C VAL A 53 -3.96 -9.04 7.97
N LYS A 54 -2.95 -8.48 7.30
CA LYS A 54 -2.82 -7.04 7.11
C LYS A 54 -2.65 -6.71 5.63
N ARG A 55 -3.45 -5.78 5.17
CA ARG A 55 -3.27 -5.21 3.84
C ARG A 55 -2.12 -4.21 3.87
N GLY A 56 -1.22 -4.27 2.88
CA GLY A 56 -0.08 -3.36 2.78
C GLY A 56 1.10 -3.79 3.64
N ILE A 57 1.72 -2.85 4.32
CA ILE A 57 2.90 -3.10 5.16
C ILE A 57 2.47 -3.54 6.55
N LEU A 58 3.06 -4.64 7.05
CA LEU A 58 2.79 -5.13 8.40
C LEU A 58 3.10 -4.04 9.45
N SER A 59 2.09 -3.61 10.21
CA SER A 59 2.22 -2.62 11.27
C SER A 59 2.84 -3.23 12.54
N ARG A 60 3.29 -2.38 13.48
CA ARG A 60 3.75 -2.85 14.81
C ARG A 60 2.60 -3.39 15.66
N ASP A 61 1.41 -2.83 15.48
CA ASP A 61 0.24 -3.18 16.28
C ASP A 61 -0.28 -4.59 15.97
N ALA A 62 -0.04 -5.09 14.75
CA ALA A 62 -0.44 -6.45 14.37
C ALA A 62 0.19 -7.54 15.25
N SER A 63 1.42 -7.33 15.72
CA SER A 63 2.06 -8.24 16.69
C SER A 63 1.38 -8.24 18.04
N GLY A 64 0.92 -7.08 18.51
CA GLY A 64 0.12 -6.95 19.73
C GLY A 64 -1.22 -7.69 19.61
N GLN A 65 -1.93 -7.46 18.50
CA GLN A 65 -3.22 -8.09 18.23
C GLN A 65 -3.13 -9.63 18.24
N ILE A 66 -2.22 -10.21 17.46
CA ILE A 66 -2.14 -11.67 17.37
C ILE A 66 -1.69 -12.33 18.67
N THR A 67 -0.85 -11.66 19.47
CA THR A 67 -0.44 -12.17 20.79
C THR A 67 -1.57 -12.05 21.81
N GLU A 68 -2.42 -11.05 21.72
CA GLU A 68 -3.65 -10.93 22.52
C GLU A 68 -4.61 -12.08 22.20
N TYR A 69 -4.84 -12.38 20.92
CA TYR A 69 -5.69 -13.52 20.51
C TYR A 69 -5.13 -14.85 21.01
N TYR A 70 -3.80 -15.02 20.96
CA TYR A 70 -3.15 -16.19 21.55
C TYR A 70 -3.47 -16.32 23.05
N GLY A 71 -3.30 -15.23 23.80
CA GLY A 71 -3.56 -15.22 25.24
C GLY A 71 -5.02 -15.56 25.58
N LEU A 72 -5.96 -14.96 24.86
CA LEU A 72 -7.39 -15.20 25.03
C LEU A 72 -7.76 -16.66 24.71
N LEU A 73 -7.35 -17.16 23.54
CA LEU A 73 -7.65 -18.55 23.15
C LEU A 73 -6.97 -19.56 24.06
N LYS A 74 -5.75 -19.27 24.52
CA LYS A 74 -5.01 -20.12 25.47
C LYS A 74 -5.67 -20.16 26.84
N SER A 75 -6.29 -19.08 27.28
CA SER A 75 -7.06 -19.02 28.52
C SER A 75 -8.35 -19.85 28.43
N GLU A 76 -9.02 -19.83 27.29
CA GLU A 76 -10.24 -20.63 27.06
C GLU A 76 -9.92 -22.13 26.86
N GLN A 77 -8.77 -22.42 26.22
CA GLN A 77 -8.36 -23.77 25.86
C GLN A 77 -6.91 -24.06 26.32
N PRO A 78 -6.66 -24.24 27.62
CA PRO A 78 -5.30 -24.32 28.18
C PRO A 78 -4.42 -25.44 27.59
N ASN A 79 -5.03 -26.54 27.18
CA ASN A 79 -4.33 -27.71 26.65
C ASN A 79 -4.10 -27.65 25.13
N SER A 80 -4.66 -26.66 24.42
CA SER A 80 -4.48 -26.52 22.99
C SER A 80 -3.08 -26.05 22.63
N ILE A 81 -2.49 -26.62 21.59
CA ILE A 81 -1.29 -26.10 20.98
C ILE A 81 -1.76 -25.04 19.96
N ILE A 82 -1.22 -23.84 20.09
CA ILE A 82 -1.61 -22.69 19.26
C ILE A 82 -0.37 -22.17 18.56
N GLU A 83 -0.45 -22.00 17.24
CA GLU A 83 0.57 -21.40 16.41
C GLU A 83 0.04 -20.09 15.83
N LEU A 84 0.94 -19.16 15.53
CA LEU A 84 0.62 -17.80 15.12
C LEU A 84 1.24 -17.52 13.75
N ILE A 85 0.45 -17.00 12.82
CA ILE A 85 0.91 -16.59 11.48
C ILE A 85 0.45 -15.16 11.21
N LEU A 86 1.38 -14.28 10.87
CA LEU A 86 1.09 -12.93 10.37
C LEU A 86 1.26 -12.91 8.86
N CYS A 87 0.19 -12.57 8.17
CA CYS A 87 0.15 -12.40 6.72
C CYS A 87 0.08 -10.92 6.37
N ALA A 88 0.94 -10.43 5.46
CA ALA A 88 0.84 -9.07 4.94
C ALA A 88 1.39 -9.00 3.51
N ASN A 89 1.05 -7.92 2.77
CA ASN A 89 1.61 -7.77 1.42
C ASN A 89 3.12 -7.49 1.47
N ILE A 90 3.59 -6.75 2.49
CA ILE A 90 5.00 -6.41 2.70
C ILE A 90 5.31 -6.58 4.18
N ILE A 91 6.36 -7.33 4.49
CA ILE A 91 6.84 -7.49 5.87
C ILE A 91 8.27 -6.93 5.96
N PRO A 92 8.50 -5.81 6.68
CA PRO A 92 9.86 -5.26 6.84
C PRO A 92 10.81 -6.30 7.43
N ALA A 93 12.00 -6.47 6.83
CA ALA A 93 12.94 -7.54 7.16
C ALA A 93 13.29 -7.61 8.66
N GLU A 94 13.52 -6.45 9.29
CA GLU A 94 13.81 -6.38 10.74
C GLU A 94 12.62 -6.85 11.57
N ARG A 95 11.40 -6.52 11.16
CA ARG A 95 10.17 -6.96 11.83
C ARG A 95 9.97 -8.46 11.68
N LYS A 96 10.14 -8.98 10.46
CA LYS A 96 10.10 -10.41 10.17
C LYS A 96 11.05 -11.19 11.08
N LYS A 97 12.32 -10.78 11.12
CA LYS A 97 13.34 -11.38 11.96
C LYS A 97 12.96 -11.40 13.45
N PHE A 98 12.41 -10.28 13.94
CA PHE A 98 11.95 -10.18 15.33
C PHE A 98 10.78 -11.12 15.61
N LEU A 99 9.76 -11.14 14.77
CA LEU A 99 8.56 -11.93 14.95
C LEU A 99 8.85 -13.44 14.88
N GLU A 100 9.65 -13.86 13.91
CA GLU A 100 10.07 -15.26 13.76
C GLU A 100 10.92 -15.72 14.97
N ALA A 101 11.75 -14.83 15.54
CA ALA A 101 12.53 -15.13 16.74
C ALA A 101 11.66 -15.40 17.99
N ILE A 102 10.44 -14.86 18.06
CA ILE A 102 9.49 -15.11 19.14
C ILE A 102 8.41 -16.14 18.77
N GLY A 103 8.60 -16.88 17.66
CA GLY A 103 7.73 -17.99 17.25
C GLY A 103 6.48 -17.59 16.47
N ILE A 104 6.42 -16.39 15.92
CA ILE A 104 5.34 -15.95 15.03
C ILE A 104 5.81 -16.11 13.58
N GLU A 105 5.19 -16.99 12.82
CA GLU A 105 5.47 -17.15 11.39
C GLU A 105 5.02 -15.91 10.62
N CYS A 106 5.85 -15.47 9.65
CA CYS A 106 5.60 -14.29 8.84
C CYS A 106 5.51 -14.67 7.36
N LYS A 107 4.36 -14.40 6.75
CA LYS A 107 4.11 -14.70 5.34
C LYS A 107 3.80 -13.46 4.52
N GLU A 108 4.67 -13.18 3.56
CA GLU A 108 4.40 -12.13 2.58
C GLU A 108 3.50 -12.65 1.46
N LEU A 109 2.46 -11.86 1.18
CA LEU A 109 1.43 -12.15 0.18
C LEU A 109 1.48 -11.08 -0.91
N GLY A 110 2.28 -11.30 -1.95
CA GLY A 110 2.37 -10.40 -3.08
C GLY A 110 1.02 -10.20 -3.77
N ILE A 111 0.68 -8.95 -4.10
CA ILE A 111 -0.62 -8.62 -4.73
C ILE A 111 -0.82 -9.40 -6.03
N ASN A 112 0.23 -9.56 -6.84
CA ASN A 112 0.13 -10.33 -8.08
C ASN A 112 -0.23 -11.80 -7.84
N SER A 113 0.31 -12.41 -6.78
CA SER A 113 -0.07 -13.77 -6.37
C SER A 113 -1.52 -13.85 -5.93
N LEU A 114 -1.99 -12.87 -5.17
CA LEU A 114 -3.39 -12.79 -4.74
C LEU A 114 -4.34 -12.62 -5.93
N ILE A 115 -3.99 -11.78 -6.90
CA ILE A 115 -4.75 -11.60 -8.15
C ILE A 115 -4.78 -12.90 -8.96
N ALA A 116 -3.64 -13.59 -9.08
CA ALA A 116 -3.56 -14.86 -9.81
C ALA A 116 -4.42 -15.96 -9.14
N ILE A 117 -4.38 -16.06 -7.81
CA ILE A 117 -5.24 -17.00 -7.06
C ILE A 117 -6.72 -16.63 -7.22
N ALA A 118 -7.06 -15.33 -7.11
CA ALA A 118 -8.42 -14.87 -7.31
C ALA A 118 -8.93 -15.22 -8.72
N ALA A 119 -8.12 -15.01 -9.76
CA ALA A 119 -8.45 -15.36 -11.13
C ALA A 119 -8.63 -16.88 -11.31
N LYS A 120 -7.74 -17.69 -10.75
CA LYS A 120 -7.79 -19.16 -10.79
C LYS A 120 -9.12 -19.71 -10.27
N TYR A 121 -9.68 -19.05 -9.25
CA TYR A 121 -10.92 -19.49 -8.60
C TYR A 121 -12.14 -18.63 -8.92
N ASN A 122 -12.04 -17.74 -9.91
CA ASN A 122 -13.11 -16.81 -10.28
C ASN A 122 -13.62 -15.99 -9.06
N TYR A 123 -12.74 -15.65 -8.13
CA TYR A 123 -13.09 -14.87 -6.96
C TYR A 123 -13.30 -13.40 -7.38
N LYS A 124 -14.48 -12.84 -7.02
CA LYS A 124 -14.78 -11.43 -7.25
C LYS A 124 -14.43 -10.63 -6.00
N PHE A 125 -13.56 -9.64 -6.15
CA PHE A 125 -13.19 -8.75 -5.05
C PHE A 125 -14.38 -7.92 -4.59
N LEU A 126 -14.48 -7.69 -3.29
CA LEU A 126 -15.59 -6.99 -2.64
C LEU A 126 -15.70 -5.52 -3.09
N ASP A 127 -14.60 -4.92 -3.49
CA ASP A 127 -14.53 -3.57 -4.04
C ASP A 127 -14.73 -3.52 -5.57
N SER A 128 -14.91 -4.67 -6.23
CA SER A 128 -15.31 -4.71 -7.62
C SER A 128 -16.82 -4.40 -7.72
N LYS A 129 -17.18 -3.12 -7.82
CA LYS A 129 -18.46 -2.74 -8.41
C LYS A 129 -18.49 -3.31 -9.82
N GLU A 130 -19.62 -3.87 -10.25
CA GLU A 130 -19.83 -4.36 -11.61
C GLU A 130 -19.38 -3.30 -12.63
N THR A 131 -18.13 -3.36 -12.98
CA THR A 131 -17.61 -2.69 -14.16
C THR A 131 -17.46 -3.78 -15.20
N ASN A 132 -18.32 -3.73 -16.22
CA ASN A 132 -18.12 -4.47 -17.45
C ASN A 132 -16.63 -4.52 -17.76
N GLN A 133 -16.16 -5.69 -18.24
CA GLN A 133 -14.80 -5.91 -18.73
C GLN A 133 -14.52 -4.93 -19.90
N GLU A 134 -14.41 -3.66 -19.58
CA GLU A 134 -13.62 -2.76 -20.37
C GLU A 134 -12.21 -2.85 -19.78
N THR A 135 -11.30 -3.36 -20.58
CA THR A 135 -9.87 -3.11 -20.43
C THR A 135 -9.72 -1.74 -19.83
N ILE A 136 -9.20 -1.66 -18.58
CA ILE A 136 -8.90 -0.36 -17.98
C ILE A 136 -7.73 0.19 -18.81
N SER A 137 -8.05 0.72 -19.96
CA SER A 137 -7.30 1.77 -20.58
C SER A 137 -7.41 2.91 -19.59
N LEU A 138 -6.40 3.08 -18.72
CA LEU A 138 -6.28 4.26 -17.88
C LEU A 138 -6.39 5.44 -18.84
N LYS A 139 -7.61 5.98 -18.95
CA LYS A 139 -7.82 7.24 -19.68
C LYS A 139 -7.07 8.28 -18.87
N ILE A 140 -5.85 8.55 -19.25
CA ILE A 140 -5.18 9.81 -18.93
C ILE A 140 -6.16 10.87 -19.38
N PRO A 141 -6.54 11.83 -18.53
CA PRO A 141 -7.55 12.81 -18.89
C PRO A 141 -7.20 13.45 -20.22
N GLN A 142 -8.00 13.19 -21.25
CA GLN A 142 -7.83 13.80 -22.58
C GLN A 142 -8.44 15.21 -22.66
N SER A 143 -8.76 15.81 -21.51
CA SER A 143 -9.44 17.11 -21.47
C SER A 143 -8.52 18.32 -21.72
N ARG A 144 -7.21 18.11 -21.92
CA ARG A 144 -6.26 19.12 -22.37
C ARG A 144 -5.35 18.51 -23.42
N GLU A 145 -5.06 19.26 -24.50
CA GLU A 145 -4.08 18.90 -25.53
C GLU A 145 -2.66 18.76 -24.96
N THR A 146 -2.39 19.34 -23.76
CA THR A 146 -1.09 19.26 -23.07
C THR A 146 -1.30 19.26 -21.55
N TYR A 147 -0.92 18.20 -20.87
CA TYR A 147 -0.77 18.14 -19.42
C TYR A 147 0.73 18.14 -19.08
N ARG A 148 1.07 18.70 -17.90
CA ARG A 148 2.42 18.62 -17.32
C ARG A 148 2.49 17.47 -16.33
N VAL A 149 3.69 16.99 -16.08
CA VAL A 149 3.95 15.93 -15.10
C VAL A 149 4.91 16.47 -14.04
N TRP A 150 4.58 16.21 -12.79
CA TRP A 150 5.31 16.69 -11.63
C TRP A 150 5.70 15.55 -10.70
N ILE A 151 6.88 15.63 -10.06
CA ILE A 151 7.19 14.81 -8.90
C ILE A 151 6.81 15.58 -7.64
N PHE A 152 6.13 14.90 -6.73
CA PHE A 152 5.80 15.36 -5.39
C PHE A 152 6.54 14.51 -4.38
N GLN A 153 7.53 15.11 -3.71
CA GLN A 153 8.41 14.37 -2.80
C GLN A 153 7.79 14.24 -1.41
N ALA A 154 7.79 13.00 -0.89
CA ALA A 154 7.50 12.66 0.49
C ALA A 154 8.78 12.39 1.26
N ASN A 155 8.92 12.99 2.45
CA ASN A 155 9.95 12.64 3.40
C ASN A 155 9.36 11.65 4.42
N PRO A 156 9.84 10.39 4.49
CA PRO A 156 9.28 9.36 5.37
C PRO A 156 9.47 9.69 6.86
N ASN A 157 10.39 10.58 7.23
CA ASN A 157 10.54 11.05 8.60
C ASN A 157 9.49 12.10 9.02
N ARG A 158 8.73 12.64 8.07
CA ARG A 158 7.72 13.67 8.32
C ARG A 158 6.30 13.20 8.09
N TYR A 159 6.11 12.32 7.11
CA TYR A 159 4.79 11.81 6.72
C TYR A 159 4.90 10.35 6.30
N ASP A 160 4.10 9.48 6.92
CA ASP A 160 4.06 8.05 6.64
C ASP A 160 3.28 7.74 5.36
N ILE A 161 3.91 8.07 4.24
CA ILE A 161 3.29 7.90 2.91
C ILE A 161 3.03 6.43 2.57
N LEU A 162 3.83 5.50 3.10
CA LEU A 162 3.67 4.08 2.82
C LEU A 162 2.37 3.56 3.44
N ASN A 163 2.12 3.86 4.70
CA ASN A 163 0.85 3.52 5.34
C ASN A 163 -0.32 4.29 4.72
N ALA A 164 -0.12 5.57 4.38
CA ALA A 164 -1.14 6.36 3.70
C ALA A 164 -1.53 5.79 2.33
N LEU A 165 -0.59 5.27 1.55
CA LEU A 165 -0.86 4.58 0.28
C LEU A 165 -1.40 3.16 0.47
N SER A 166 -1.07 2.51 1.58
CA SER A 166 -1.57 1.17 1.93
C SER A 166 -3.04 1.20 2.35
N ASP A 167 -3.40 2.13 3.22
CA ASP A 167 -4.74 2.24 3.79
C ASP A 167 -5.78 2.75 2.78
N GLU A 168 -5.32 3.47 1.77
CA GLU A 168 -6.18 4.18 0.84
C GLU A 168 -6.04 3.62 -0.59
N GLY A 169 -7.18 3.32 -1.20
CA GLY A 169 -7.25 2.72 -2.52
C GLY A 169 -7.06 3.70 -3.69
N ILE A 170 -7.10 3.16 -4.91
CA ILE A 170 -7.20 3.93 -6.15
C ILE A 170 -8.46 4.80 -6.09
N GLY A 171 -8.35 6.06 -6.50
CA GLY A 171 -9.45 7.03 -6.49
C GLY A 171 -9.49 7.92 -5.25
N THR A 172 -8.72 7.62 -4.19
CA THR A 172 -8.62 8.48 -3.01
C THR A 172 -8.01 9.82 -3.35
N ILE A 173 -8.51 10.88 -2.72
CA ILE A 173 -8.00 12.25 -2.88
C ILE A 173 -7.07 12.59 -1.72
N LYS A 174 -5.85 12.99 -2.06
CA LYS A 174 -4.83 13.44 -1.12
C LYS A 174 -4.57 14.94 -1.25
N HIS A 175 -4.20 15.57 -0.14
CA HIS A 175 -3.80 16.98 -0.09
C HIS A 175 -2.28 17.08 -0.01
N TRP A 176 -1.63 17.53 -1.06
CA TRP A 176 -0.16 17.58 -1.13
C TRP A 176 0.40 18.98 -1.13
N LEU A 177 1.50 19.20 -0.42
CA LEU A 177 2.17 20.49 -0.30
C LEU A 177 2.76 20.96 -1.64
N VAL A 178 2.59 22.25 -1.92
CA VAL A 178 3.19 22.94 -3.07
C VAL A 178 4.05 24.09 -2.56
N ASN A 179 5.37 23.92 -2.63
CA ASN A 179 6.34 24.94 -2.24
C ASN A 179 6.99 25.61 -3.44
N GLN A 180 7.18 24.86 -4.53
CA GLN A 180 7.78 25.32 -5.80
C GLN A 180 6.76 25.22 -6.93
N HIS A 181 7.00 25.94 -8.02
CA HIS A 181 6.16 25.90 -9.23
C HIS A 181 4.68 26.23 -9.00
N LYS A 182 4.40 27.09 -8.01
CA LYS A 182 3.04 27.41 -7.52
C LYS A 182 2.09 27.91 -8.60
N ASN A 183 2.63 28.64 -9.59
CA ASN A 183 1.88 29.23 -10.69
C ASN A 183 1.85 28.37 -11.96
N GLU A 184 2.62 27.28 -11.95
CA GLU A 184 2.76 26.39 -13.10
C GLU A 184 1.94 25.13 -12.94
N ILE A 185 1.85 24.62 -11.69
CA ILE A 185 1.04 23.46 -11.32
C ILE A 185 -0.43 23.82 -11.43
N VAL A 186 -1.21 23.03 -12.19
CA VAL A 186 -2.62 23.29 -12.41
C VAL A 186 -3.45 22.00 -12.35
N SER A 187 -4.76 22.15 -12.17
CA SER A 187 -5.70 21.03 -12.26
C SER A 187 -5.62 20.34 -13.63
N GLY A 188 -5.64 19.02 -13.67
CA GLY A 188 -5.49 18.19 -14.86
C GLY A 188 -4.05 17.79 -15.16
N ASP A 189 -3.05 18.32 -14.43
CA ASP A 189 -1.68 17.83 -14.49
C ASP A 189 -1.57 16.43 -13.82
N LEU A 190 -0.50 15.69 -14.12
CA LEU A 190 -0.18 14.43 -13.46
C LEU A 190 0.84 14.63 -12.35
N GLY A 191 0.76 13.80 -11.33
CA GLY A 191 1.70 13.76 -10.21
C GLY A 191 2.30 12.39 -10.01
N LEU A 192 3.61 12.35 -9.78
CA LEU A 192 4.33 11.16 -9.32
C LEU A 192 4.66 11.35 -7.84
N ILE A 193 4.14 10.49 -6.97
CA ILE A 193 4.51 10.50 -5.55
C ILE A 193 5.84 9.81 -5.40
N TRP A 194 6.83 10.57 -4.92
CA TRP A 194 8.20 10.14 -4.72
C TRP A 194 8.51 9.98 -3.24
N LEU A 195 8.96 8.80 -2.83
CA LEU A 195 9.53 8.58 -1.51
C LEU A 195 11.01 8.99 -1.53
N SER A 196 11.45 9.76 -0.53
CA SER A 196 12.88 10.07 -0.35
C SER A 196 13.56 9.05 0.57
N GLY A 197 14.90 9.04 0.57
CA GLY A 197 15.70 8.17 1.42
C GLY A 197 16.24 6.93 0.71
N LYS A 198 16.55 5.87 1.49
CA LYS A 198 17.19 4.63 1.01
C LYS A 198 16.30 3.88 0.02
N GLU A 199 15.02 3.78 0.32
CA GLU A 199 13.98 3.17 -0.53
C GLU A 199 13.38 4.18 -1.53
N GLY A 200 14.17 5.20 -1.91
CA GLY A 200 13.70 6.29 -2.77
C GLY A 200 13.22 5.81 -4.14
N GLY A 201 12.12 6.42 -4.63
CA GLY A 201 11.51 6.04 -5.90
C GLY A 201 10.09 6.55 -6.08
N VAL A 202 9.45 6.17 -7.18
CA VAL A 202 8.06 6.50 -7.50
C VAL A 202 7.13 5.43 -6.95
N TYR A 203 6.19 5.84 -6.10
CA TYR A 203 5.25 4.94 -5.40
C TYR A 203 3.80 5.08 -5.81
N ALA A 204 3.43 6.18 -6.47
CA ALA A 204 2.09 6.33 -7.02
C ALA A 204 2.07 7.28 -8.23
N LEU A 205 1.12 7.04 -9.12
CA LEU A 205 0.71 7.98 -10.17
C LEU A 205 -0.62 8.61 -9.71
N THR A 206 -0.72 9.92 -9.85
CA THR A 206 -1.88 10.72 -9.45
C THR A 206 -2.30 11.68 -10.55
N GLU A 207 -3.53 12.16 -10.48
CA GLU A 207 -4.06 13.30 -11.24
C GLU A 207 -4.32 14.45 -10.29
N LEU A 208 -3.91 15.64 -10.63
CA LEU A 208 -4.21 16.84 -9.87
C LEU A 208 -5.64 17.29 -10.17
N VAL A 209 -6.51 17.17 -9.18
CA VAL A 209 -7.94 17.54 -9.32
C VAL A 209 -8.21 18.99 -8.87
N SER A 210 -7.18 19.69 -8.41
CA SER A 210 -7.24 21.14 -8.16
C SER A 210 -5.92 21.81 -8.50
N SER A 211 -5.96 23.12 -8.81
CA SER A 211 -4.78 23.99 -8.75
C SER A 211 -4.38 24.25 -7.30
N PRO A 212 -3.16 24.76 -7.04
CA PRO A 212 -2.71 25.10 -5.69
C PRO A 212 -3.64 26.09 -4.98
N GLN A 213 -4.06 25.75 -3.78
CA GLN A 213 -4.91 26.59 -2.92
C GLN A 213 -4.56 26.40 -1.45
N PHE A 214 -4.90 27.36 -0.61
CA PHE A 214 -4.66 27.24 0.83
C PHE A 214 -5.67 26.30 1.47
N LEU A 215 -5.20 25.11 1.90
CA LEU A 215 -6.00 24.04 2.51
C LEU A 215 -5.38 23.59 3.84
N TYR A 216 -6.23 23.07 4.71
CA TYR A 216 -5.82 22.19 5.82
C TYR A 216 -5.58 20.78 5.29
N ASP A 217 -4.90 19.94 6.06
CA ASP A 217 -4.94 18.50 5.84
C ASP A 217 -6.36 17.98 6.04
N SER A 218 -6.70 16.87 5.38
CA SER A 218 -7.91 16.13 5.74
C SER A 218 -7.74 15.45 7.10
N GLU A 219 -8.84 15.15 7.77
CA GLU A 219 -8.79 14.42 9.05
C GLU A 219 -8.17 13.03 8.87
N GLU A 220 -8.49 12.36 7.75
CA GLU A 220 -7.95 11.05 7.41
C GLU A 220 -6.45 11.07 7.20
N GLU A 221 -5.90 12.13 6.59
CA GLU A 221 -4.46 12.27 6.35
C GLU A 221 -3.70 12.67 7.62
N SER A 222 -4.37 13.28 8.59
CA SER A 222 -3.75 13.79 9.81
C SER A 222 -3.08 12.70 10.65
N LYS A 223 -3.55 11.45 10.58
CA LYS A 223 -3.01 10.29 11.31
C LYS A 223 -1.64 9.84 10.80
N TYR A 224 -1.27 10.18 9.56
CA TYR A 224 0.02 9.77 8.97
C TYR A 224 1.15 10.77 9.21
N TRP A 225 0.89 11.92 9.85
CA TRP A 225 1.94 12.86 10.19
C TRP A 225 2.78 12.34 11.35
N ILE A 226 4.08 12.16 11.09
CA ILE A 226 5.10 11.79 12.08
C ILE A 226 5.63 13.06 12.75
N ASP A 227 5.98 14.06 11.93
CA ASP A 227 6.38 15.40 12.39
C ASP A 227 5.15 16.29 12.49
N THR A 228 4.84 16.73 13.71
CA THR A 228 3.67 17.55 13.99
C THR A 228 3.86 19.04 13.63
N ALA A 229 5.06 19.45 13.20
CA ALA A 229 5.36 20.85 12.88
C ALA A 229 4.42 21.45 11.83
N ASP A 230 3.93 20.65 10.90
CA ASP A 230 3.05 21.06 9.80
C ASP A 230 1.61 20.55 9.95
N LYS A 231 1.35 19.70 10.93
CA LYS A 231 0.03 19.13 11.21
C LYS A 231 -0.97 20.24 11.57
N GLY A 232 -2.14 20.21 10.95
CA GLY A 232 -3.22 21.15 11.24
C GLY A 232 -2.96 22.59 10.80
N LYS A 233 -1.93 22.85 9.99
CA LYS A 233 -1.65 24.17 9.45
C LYS A 233 -2.25 24.33 8.05
N LYS A 234 -2.87 25.48 7.83
CA LYS A 234 -3.33 25.91 6.51
C LYS A 234 -2.12 26.24 5.63
N LYS A 235 -1.89 25.47 4.58
CA LYS A 235 -0.76 25.59 3.65
C LYS A 235 -1.21 25.52 2.20
N LEU A 236 -0.34 25.98 1.30
CA LEU A 236 -0.61 25.86 -0.13
C LEU A 236 -0.49 24.38 -0.54
N ARG A 237 -1.60 23.82 -0.99
CA ARG A 237 -1.74 22.41 -1.35
C ARG A 237 -2.49 22.23 -2.65
N VAL A 238 -2.26 21.12 -3.32
CA VAL A 238 -3.12 20.58 -4.39
C VAL A 238 -3.89 19.40 -3.87
N LYS A 239 -5.08 19.18 -4.43
CA LYS A 239 -5.79 17.91 -4.31
C LYS A 239 -5.38 17.02 -5.45
N MET A 240 -5.00 15.78 -5.13
CA MET A 240 -4.62 14.80 -6.15
C MET A 240 -5.34 13.47 -5.91
N LYS A 241 -5.83 12.90 -7.01
CA LYS A 241 -6.51 11.62 -7.04
C LYS A 241 -5.51 10.53 -7.40
N VAL A 242 -5.42 9.48 -6.60
CA VAL A 242 -4.54 8.34 -6.90
C VAL A 242 -5.11 7.56 -8.09
N LEU A 243 -4.35 7.50 -9.19
CA LEU A 243 -4.68 6.74 -10.39
C LEU A 243 -4.09 5.34 -10.37
N LYS A 244 -2.84 5.22 -9.90
CA LYS A 244 -2.16 3.92 -9.74
C LYS A 244 -1.32 3.95 -8.48
N ASN A 245 -1.53 2.97 -7.63
CA ASN A 245 -0.71 2.72 -6.45
C ASN A 245 0.35 1.68 -6.84
N MET A 246 1.62 2.02 -6.64
CA MET A 246 2.78 1.19 -6.98
C MET A 246 3.54 0.74 -5.72
N LEU A 247 2.89 0.70 -4.56
CA LEU A 247 3.51 0.33 -3.30
C LEU A 247 4.19 -1.05 -3.36
N ASN A 248 3.64 -1.97 -4.14
CA ASN A 248 4.15 -3.34 -4.28
C ASN A 248 5.15 -3.53 -5.42
N ALA A 249 5.25 -2.57 -6.32
CA ALA A 249 6.20 -2.54 -7.43
C ALA A 249 6.61 -1.09 -7.71
N PRO A 250 7.28 -0.43 -6.75
CA PRO A 250 7.75 0.94 -6.95
C PRO A 250 8.86 0.96 -8.00
N ILE A 251 8.97 2.08 -8.69
CA ILE A 251 10.11 2.30 -9.58
C ILE A 251 11.19 2.97 -8.75
N TYR A 252 12.21 2.19 -8.40
CA TYR A 252 13.26 2.66 -7.51
C TYR A 252 14.18 3.71 -8.16
N LYS A 253 14.72 4.59 -7.33
CA LYS A 253 15.71 5.60 -7.71
C LYS A 253 16.92 5.01 -8.43
N SER A 254 17.40 3.83 -8.00
CA SER A 254 18.50 3.12 -8.66
C SER A 254 18.16 2.78 -10.10
N GLU A 255 16.99 2.19 -10.32
CA GLU A 255 16.48 1.81 -11.64
C GLU A 255 16.35 3.04 -12.57
N LEU A 256 15.79 4.15 -12.05
CA LEU A 256 15.66 5.38 -12.82
C LEU A 256 17.02 5.97 -13.20
N LYS A 257 18.00 5.93 -12.31
CA LYS A 257 19.36 6.41 -12.56
C LYS A 257 20.09 5.59 -13.63
N GLU A 258 19.83 4.30 -13.70
CA GLU A 258 20.42 3.38 -14.68
C GLU A 258 19.69 3.41 -16.02
N THR A 259 18.55 4.10 -16.11
CA THR A 259 17.78 4.22 -17.34
C THR A 259 18.30 5.37 -18.19
N PRO A 260 18.83 5.11 -19.40
CA PRO A 260 19.30 6.16 -20.30
C PRO A 260 18.22 7.23 -20.54
N GLY A 261 18.57 8.49 -20.30
CA GLY A 261 17.69 9.65 -20.42
C GLY A 261 16.95 10.04 -19.14
N LEU A 262 17.02 9.24 -18.04
CA LEU A 262 16.44 9.56 -16.75
C LEU A 262 17.49 9.85 -15.65
N GLU A 263 18.77 9.67 -15.94
CA GLU A 263 19.88 9.86 -15.00
C GLU A 263 19.98 11.28 -14.46
N ASN A 264 19.42 12.26 -15.16
CA ASN A 264 19.48 13.68 -14.82
C ASN A 264 18.14 14.28 -14.38
N LEU A 265 17.20 13.47 -13.90
CA LEU A 265 15.94 13.98 -13.37
C LEU A 265 16.18 15.13 -12.38
N SER A 266 15.33 16.13 -12.40
CA SER A 266 15.44 17.35 -11.56
C SER A 266 15.54 17.02 -10.07
N ILE A 267 14.86 15.97 -9.60
CA ILE A 267 14.92 15.49 -8.22
C ILE A 267 16.30 14.92 -7.84
N PHE A 268 17.09 14.41 -8.79
CA PHE A 268 18.44 13.92 -8.51
C PHE A 268 19.45 15.05 -8.33
N ARG A 269 19.21 16.16 -9.07
CA ARG A 269 20.09 17.35 -9.03
C ARG A 269 19.81 18.24 -7.82
N GLN A 270 18.57 18.30 -7.37
CA GLN A 270 18.12 19.19 -6.29
C GLN A 270 17.25 18.44 -5.28
N PRO A 271 17.79 17.45 -4.54
CA PRO A 271 16.99 16.56 -3.68
C PRO A 271 16.30 17.27 -2.50
N GLN A 272 16.61 18.56 -2.26
CA GLN A 272 15.99 19.37 -1.19
C GLN A 272 14.63 19.95 -1.59
N GLY A 273 14.23 19.87 -2.85
CA GLY A 273 12.95 20.37 -3.34
C GLY A 273 11.75 19.54 -2.87
N THR A 274 10.57 20.06 -3.09
CA THR A 274 9.29 19.40 -2.78
C THR A 274 8.55 18.99 -4.05
N ASN A 275 8.65 19.83 -5.09
CA ASN A 275 7.93 19.66 -6.36
C ASN A 275 8.92 19.84 -7.50
N PHE A 276 8.92 18.92 -8.47
CA PHE A 276 9.87 18.92 -9.58
C PHE A 276 9.16 18.68 -10.91
N PRO A 277 9.50 19.44 -11.96
CA PRO A 277 8.95 19.18 -13.29
C PRO A 277 9.57 17.92 -13.90
N ILE A 278 8.79 17.25 -14.72
CA ILE A 278 9.20 16.15 -15.62
C ILE A 278 9.02 16.63 -17.05
N THR A 279 10.02 16.48 -17.89
CA THR A 279 9.93 16.77 -19.32
C THR A 279 9.08 15.73 -20.05
N ALA A 280 8.63 16.04 -21.28
CA ALA A 280 7.84 15.11 -22.07
C ALA A 280 8.59 13.80 -22.38
N ASP A 281 9.88 13.89 -22.69
CA ASP A 281 10.72 12.72 -22.98
C ASP A 281 10.94 11.84 -21.75
N GLU A 282 11.24 12.46 -20.58
CA GLU A 282 11.35 11.77 -19.30
C GLU A 282 10.03 11.08 -18.93
N TRP A 283 8.90 11.76 -19.18
CA TRP A 283 7.59 11.18 -18.91
C TRP A 283 7.30 9.94 -19.75
N GLU A 284 7.58 9.97 -21.06
CA GLU A 284 7.34 8.80 -21.92
C GLU A 284 8.16 7.58 -21.47
N MET A 285 9.37 7.79 -20.95
CA MET A 285 10.19 6.70 -20.39
C MET A 285 9.65 6.18 -19.06
N ILE A 286 9.30 7.09 -18.14
CA ILE A 286 8.72 6.70 -16.82
C ILE A 286 7.36 6.03 -17.04
N LYS A 287 6.53 6.54 -17.92
CA LYS A 287 5.22 5.99 -18.28
C LYS A 287 5.33 4.55 -18.78
N LYS A 288 6.30 4.25 -19.64
CA LYS A 288 6.56 2.87 -20.06
C LYS A 288 6.83 1.96 -18.87
N LYS A 289 7.68 2.37 -17.91
CA LYS A 289 7.95 1.58 -16.70
C LYS A 289 6.71 1.41 -15.84
N ILE A 290 5.91 2.47 -15.64
CA ILE A 290 4.65 2.40 -14.88
C ILE A 290 3.68 1.38 -15.46
N PHE A 291 3.60 1.25 -16.79
CA PHE A 291 2.59 0.43 -17.46
C PHE A 291 3.13 -0.89 -18.07
N GLN A 292 4.46 -1.08 -18.14
CA GLN A 292 5.09 -2.33 -18.61
C GLN A 292 5.36 -3.33 -17.48
N ASN A 293 5.49 -2.90 -16.25
CA ASN A 293 5.55 -3.79 -15.08
C ASN A 293 4.14 -4.36 -14.83
N LYS A 294 3.80 -5.38 -15.63
CA LYS A 294 2.63 -6.25 -15.45
C LYS A 294 2.92 -7.36 -14.47
#